data_5f89a4a9dddf2dcaf40ce5e937aa2787
#
_entry.id   5f89a4a9dddf2dcaf40ce5e937aa2787
#
_cell.length_a   1.000
_cell.length_b   1.000
_cell.length_c   1.000
_cell.angle_alpha   90.00
_cell.angle_beta   90.00
_cell.angle_gamma   90.00
#
_symmetry.space_group_name_H-M   'P 1'
#
loop_
_entity.id
_entity.type
_entity.pdbx_description
1 polymer ?
#
loop_
_entity_poly.entity_id
_entity_poly.type
_entity_poly.pdbx_seq_one_letter_code
_entity_poly.pdbx_strand_id
1 'polypeptide(L)'
;MTQEEDRNRISKISGIVGIGINVLLCTMKLIVGKKVNSISILSDGFNNLSDVFNALIIFVGYRLTGKPADREHPYGHGRFEYMMSQFIAVMVMYVGISLLRSCVERLINPEAVLMDRYAAIVLGVSLFVKLGLAFWYDRMYRKSGLTPLQAQKADSLSDVAGTGVILAGYLLGSVTTLPVDSIIGIVVSVIIILGGSRIFLRMTSILLGQPANEELYRSIEEILKQDKEIRGYHDLRLHSYGSGNVYGSCDVEVNGDDSLFEIHDFLDVIEKRIFENTGVQMTLHPDPIGTSRKIKEYGRIISDTLKKHDERISYHDLHYNGMSDRYAVDVAIPYDVKVDEKVLCEEIKKNLRDDEIEIKVDRE
;
A
#
# COMPACT_ATOMS: atom_id res chain seq x y z
N MET A 1 -0.40 -33.01 -8.04
CA MET A 1 -0.54 -31.55 -8.05
C MET A 1 0.01 -31.04 -6.74
N THR A 2 0.93 -30.09 -6.80
CA THR A 2 1.48 -29.48 -5.58
C THR A 2 0.41 -28.56 -4.97
N GLN A 3 0.48 -28.35 -3.64
CA GLN A 3 -0.45 -27.47 -2.91
C GLN A 3 -0.47 -26.03 -3.51
N GLU A 4 0.63 -25.63 -4.10
CA GLU A 4 0.81 -24.33 -4.77
C GLU A 4 0.08 -24.27 -6.14
N GLU A 5 0.10 -25.34 -6.91
CA GLU A 5 -0.65 -25.44 -8.18
C GLU A 5 -2.15 -25.35 -7.97
N ASP A 6 -2.67 -25.97 -6.91
CA ASP A 6 -4.09 -25.89 -6.53
C ASP A 6 -4.48 -24.47 -6.08
N ARG A 7 -3.65 -23.79 -5.31
CA ARG A 7 -3.87 -22.39 -4.90
C ARG A 7 -3.92 -21.45 -6.09
N ASN A 8 -2.96 -21.57 -7.02
CA ASN A 8 -2.90 -20.77 -8.23
C ASN A 8 -4.11 -21.01 -9.15
N ARG A 9 -4.56 -22.25 -9.27
CA ARG A 9 -5.77 -22.60 -10.01
C ARG A 9 -7.03 -22.02 -9.39
N ILE A 10 -7.19 -22.12 -8.07
CA ILE A 10 -8.32 -21.54 -7.35
C ILE A 10 -8.34 -20.02 -7.52
N SER A 11 -7.21 -19.33 -7.40
CA SER A 11 -7.10 -17.89 -7.61
C SER A 11 -7.56 -17.47 -9.01
N LYS A 12 -7.05 -18.13 -10.07
CA LYS A 12 -7.42 -17.84 -11.46
C LYS A 12 -8.92 -18.08 -11.74
N ILE A 13 -9.46 -19.22 -11.30
CA ILE A 13 -10.88 -19.53 -11.50
C ILE A 13 -11.74 -18.50 -10.76
N SER A 14 -11.38 -18.16 -9.53
CA SER A 14 -12.13 -17.18 -8.73
C SER A 14 -12.14 -15.80 -9.37
N GLY A 15 -11.03 -15.35 -9.92
CA GLY A 15 -10.95 -14.10 -10.67
C GLY A 15 -11.85 -14.10 -11.93
N ILE A 16 -11.75 -15.13 -12.78
CA ILE A 16 -12.54 -15.23 -14.02
C ILE A 16 -14.06 -15.27 -13.71
N VAL A 17 -14.47 -16.07 -12.73
CA VAL A 17 -15.87 -16.18 -12.32
C VAL A 17 -16.39 -14.86 -11.79
N GLY A 18 -15.62 -14.18 -10.92
CA GLY A 18 -15.99 -12.87 -10.39
C GLY A 18 -16.15 -11.82 -11.47
N ILE A 19 -15.19 -11.72 -12.42
CA ILE A 19 -15.28 -10.80 -13.56
C ILE A 19 -16.52 -11.11 -14.41
N GLY A 20 -16.72 -12.36 -14.78
CA GLY A 20 -17.85 -12.76 -15.63
C GLY A 20 -19.20 -12.42 -15.00
N ILE A 21 -19.38 -12.67 -13.71
CA ILE A 21 -20.58 -12.33 -12.96
C ILE A 21 -20.77 -10.82 -12.89
N ASN A 22 -19.72 -10.06 -12.54
CA ASN A 22 -19.83 -8.60 -12.44
C ASN A 22 -20.13 -7.95 -13.80
N VAL A 23 -19.54 -8.41 -14.90
CA VAL A 23 -19.88 -7.95 -16.26
C VAL A 23 -21.36 -8.22 -16.60
N LEU A 24 -21.83 -9.43 -16.30
CA LEU A 24 -23.23 -9.80 -16.54
C LEU A 24 -24.19 -8.92 -15.73
N LEU A 25 -23.95 -8.77 -14.43
CA LEU A 25 -24.79 -7.96 -13.55
C LEU A 25 -24.75 -6.48 -13.92
N CYS A 26 -23.57 -5.93 -14.25
CA CYS A 26 -23.40 -4.58 -14.75
C CYS A 26 -24.29 -4.36 -15.99
N THR A 27 -24.14 -5.21 -16.99
CA THR A 27 -24.87 -5.08 -18.26
C THR A 27 -26.39 -5.14 -18.03
N MET A 28 -26.87 -6.09 -17.24
CA MET A 28 -28.30 -6.22 -16.91
C MET A 28 -28.82 -4.99 -16.17
N LYS A 29 -28.13 -4.49 -15.16
CA LYS A 29 -28.52 -3.31 -14.36
C LYS A 29 -28.51 -2.03 -15.21
N LEU A 30 -27.50 -1.83 -16.07
CA LEU A 30 -27.45 -0.66 -16.96
C LEU A 30 -28.60 -0.65 -17.97
N ILE A 31 -28.90 -1.80 -18.60
CA ILE A 31 -30.01 -1.89 -19.55
C ILE A 31 -31.35 -1.61 -18.84
N VAL A 32 -31.59 -2.27 -17.71
CA VAL A 32 -32.85 -2.11 -16.98
C VAL A 32 -32.94 -0.72 -16.35
N GLY A 33 -31.90 -0.22 -15.71
CA GLY A 33 -31.88 1.11 -15.10
C GLY A 33 -32.21 2.22 -16.11
N LYS A 34 -31.65 2.11 -17.33
CA LYS A 34 -31.96 3.02 -18.43
C LYS A 34 -33.44 2.86 -18.90
N LYS A 35 -33.93 1.63 -19.01
CA LYS A 35 -35.31 1.35 -19.44
C LYS A 35 -36.34 1.91 -18.47
N VAL A 36 -36.12 1.78 -17.17
CA VAL A 36 -37.07 2.24 -16.13
C VAL A 36 -36.78 3.66 -15.65
N ASN A 37 -35.74 4.30 -16.23
CA ASN A 37 -35.32 5.65 -15.85
C ASN A 37 -34.95 5.79 -14.37
N SER A 38 -34.30 4.78 -13.79
CA SER A 38 -33.84 4.77 -12.39
C SER A 38 -32.36 5.03 -12.30
N ILE A 39 -31.97 6.12 -11.63
CA ILE A 39 -30.55 6.46 -11.42
C ILE A 39 -29.93 5.56 -10.36
N SER A 40 -30.67 5.14 -9.34
CA SER A 40 -30.15 4.24 -8.31
C SER A 40 -29.75 2.89 -8.89
N ILE A 41 -30.55 2.34 -9.83
CA ILE A 41 -30.21 1.09 -10.54
C ILE A 41 -29.00 1.29 -11.48
N LEU A 42 -28.93 2.43 -12.17
CA LEU A 42 -27.75 2.77 -12.99
C LEU A 42 -26.49 2.89 -12.14
N SER A 43 -26.57 3.57 -10.99
CA SER A 43 -25.44 3.70 -10.06
C SER A 43 -24.95 2.35 -9.56
N ASP A 44 -25.86 1.42 -9.24
CA ASP A 44 -25.52 0.05 -8.83
C ASP A 44 -24.87 -0.75 -9.99
N GLY A 45 -25.33 -0.54 -11.22
CA GLY A 45 -24.67 -1.07 -12.43
C GLY A 45 -23.23 -0.55 -12.59
N PHE A 46 -23.00 0.73 -12.39
CA PHE A 46 -21.66 1.32 -12.42
C PHE A 46 -20.79 0.87 -11.27
N ASN A 47 -21.36 0.56 -10.10
CA ASN A 47 -20.59 -0.06 -9.01
C ASN A 47 -20.03 -1.42 -9.46
N ASN A 48 -20.86 -2.30 -10.05
CA ASN A 48 -20.38 -3.56 -10.60
C ASN A 48 -19.34 -3.37 -11.75
N LEU A 49 -19.43 -2.29 -12.53
CA LEU A 49 -18.42 -1.94 -13.53
C LEU A 49 -17.07 -1.60 -12.87
N SER A 50 -17.09 -0.89 -11.74
CA SER A 50 -15.88 -0.59 -10.97
C SER A 50 -15.19 -1.86 -10.48
N ASP A 51 -15.96 -2.88 -10.06
CA ASP A 51 -15.43 -4.19 -9.66
C ASP A 51 -14.75 -4.91 -10.85
N VAL A 52 -15.35 -4.81 -12.05
CA VAL A 52 -14.73 -5.33 -13.28
C VAL A 52 -13.42 -4.63 -13.58
N PHE A 53 -13.35 -3.31 -13.44
CA PHE A 53 -12.12 -2.56 -13.66
C PHE A 53 -11.05 -2.93 -12.63
N ASN A 54 -11.39 -3.07 -11.36
CA ASN A 54 -10.46 -3.54 -10.32
C ASN A 54 -9.87 -4.91 -10.67
N ALA A 55 -10.69 -5.85 -11.14
CA ALA A 55 -10.23 -7.16 -11.54
C ALA A 55 -9.39 -7.12 -12.84
N LEU A 56 -9.71 -6.22 -13.78
CA LEU A 56 -8.95 -6.01 -15.02
C LEU A 56 -7.56 -5.44 -14.73
N ILE A 57 -7.44 -4.53 -13.74
CA ILE A 57 -6.14 -4.00 -13.30
C ILE A 57 -5.22 -5.14 -12.87
N ILE A 58 -5.75 -6.06 -12.05
CA ILE A 58 -4.97 -7.22 -11.57
C ILE A 58 -4.50 -8.06 -12.78
N PHE A 59 -5.36 -8.28 -13.77
CA PHE A 59 -5.04 -9.09 -14.95
C PHE A 59 -4.05 -8.40 -15.90
N VAL A 60 -4.26 -7.12 -16.22
CA VAL A 60 -3.39 -6.33 -17.12
C VAL A 60 -2.10 -5.94 -16.39
N GLY A 61 -2.21 -5.57 -15.12
CA GLY A 61 -1.06 -5.31 -14.25
C GLY A 61 -0.10 -6.49 -14.25
N TYR A 62 -0.57 -7.70 -13.95
CA TYR A 62 0.26 -8.90 -13.94
C TYR A 62 1.01 -9.15 -15.28
N ARG A 63 0.44 -8.76 -16.41
CA ARG A 63 1.06 -8.94 -17.74
C ARG A 63 2.08 -7.86 -18.09
N LEU A 64 1.87 -6.63 -17.63
CA LEU A 64 2.76 -5.48 -17.88
C LEU A 64 3.87 -5.36 -16.84
N THR A 65 3.58 -5.67 -15.58
CA THR A 65 4.58 -5.71 -14.49
C THR A 65 5.61 -6.81 -14.67
N GLY A 66 5.26 -7.90 -15.38
CA GLY A 66 6.19 -8.98 -15.75
C GLY A 66 7.19 -8.62 -16.86
N LYS A 67 7.12 -7.40 -17.42
CA LYS A 67 8.12 -6.95 -18.40
C LYS A 67 9.43 -6.63 -17.65
N PRO A 68 10.56 -7.26 -18.03
CA PRO A 68 11.84 -7.05 -17.38
C PRO A 68 12.31 -5.58 -17.52
N ALA A 69 13.30 -5.23 -16.74
CA ALA A 69 13.99 -3.95 -16.84
C ALA A 69 14.54 -3.75 -18.27
N ASP A 70 14.47 -2.53 -18.76
CA ASP A 70 15.02 -2.09 -20.04
C ASP A 70 15.83 -0.78 -19.86
N ARG A 71 16.36 -0.22 -20.96
CA ARG A 71 17.19 0.98 -20.90
C ARG A 71 16.43 2.23 -20.39
N GLU A 72 15.13 2.31 -20.66
CA GLU A 72 14.29 3.43 -20.24
C GLU A 72 13.78 3.26 -18.80
N HIS A 73 13.62 2.00 -18.37
CA HIS A 73 13.13 1.64 -17.04
C HIS A 73 14.05 0.61 -16.38
N PRO A 74 15.22 1.03 -15.85
CA PRO A 74 16.23 0.13 -15.28
C PRO A 74 15.73 -0.68 -14.06
N TYR A 75 14.74 -0.15 -13.33
CA TYR A 75 14.11 -0.81 -12.18
C TYR A 75 12.89 -1.65 -12.56
N GLY A 76 12.62 -1.84 -13.88
CA GLY A 76 11.48 -2.59 -14.39
C GLY A 76 10.19 -1.76 -14.45
N HIS A 77 9.11 -2.42 -14.88
CA HIS A 77 7.81 -1.78 -15.15
C HIS A 77 6.78 -1.99 -14.04
N GLY A 78 7.18 -2.48 -12.88
CA GLY A 78 6.25 -2.86 -11.82
C GLY A 78 5.34 -1.73 -11.30
N ARG A 79 5.83 -0.49 -11.30
CA ARG A 79 5.03 0.69 -10.90
C ARG A 79 3.89 1.04 -11.87
N PHE A 80 3.89 0.48 -13.07
CA PHE A 80 2.82 0.70 -14.05
C PHE A 80 1.46 0.24 -13.53
N GLU A 81 1.42 -0.81 -12.69
CA GLU A 81 0.22 -1.27 -12.00
C GLU A 81 -0.43 -0.17 -11.16
N TYR A 82 0.38 0.59 -10.42
CA TYR A 82 -0.13 1.68 -9.56
C TYR A 82 -0.65 2.85 -10.39
N MET A 83 0.02 3.19 -11.49
CA MET A 83 -0.42 4.25 -12.41
C MET A 83 -1.75 3.89 -13.09
N MET A 84 -1.89 2.64 -13.54
CA MET A 84 -3.16 2.16 -14.12
C MET A 84 -4.28 2.17 -13.09
N SER A 85 -4.00 1.76 -11.85
CA SER A 85 -4.96 1.80 -10.76
C SER A 85 -5.42 3.22 -10.45
N GLN A 86 -4.52 4.21 -10.47
CA GLN A 86 -4.87 5.63 -10.34
C GLN A 86 -5.76 6.11 -11.48
N PHE A 87 -5.41 5.77 -12.72
CA PHE A 87 -6.20 6.18 -13.88
C PHE A 87 -7.65 5.68 -13.77
N ILE A 88 -7.82 4.40 -13.40
CA ILE A 88 -9.17 3.83 -13.22
C ILE A 88 -9.90 4.47 -12.04
N ALA A 89 -9.20 4.73 -10.92
CA ALA A 89 -9.80 5.43 -9.79
C ALA A 89 -10.35 6.81 -10.20
N VAL A 90 -9.63 7.55 -11.04
CA VAL A 90 -10.11 8.83 -11.59
C VAL A 90 -11.36 8.64 -12.46
N MET A 91 -11.38 7.59 -13.32
CA MET A 91 -12.57 7.30 -14.16
C MET A 91 -13.78 6.92 -13.30
N VAL A 92 -13.58 6.11 -12.25
CA VAL A 92 -14.63 5.75 -11.29
C VAL A 92 -15.18 6.98 -10.56
N MET A 93 -14.30 7.87 -10.10
CA MET A 93 -14.72 9.14 -9.48
C MET A 93 -15.50 10.02 -10.44
N TYR A 94 -15.06 10.13 -11.70
CA TYR A 94 -15.77 10.90 -12.73
C TYR A 94 -17.20 10.38 -12.95
N VAL A 95 -17.36 9.05 -13.05
CA VAL A 95 -18.69 8.41 -13.17
C VAL A 95 -19.54 8.70 -11.92
N GLY A 96 -18.95 8.56 -10.72
CA GLY A 96 -19.65 8.85 -9.47
C GLY A 96 -20.12 10.31 -9.37
N ILE A 97 -19.29 11.27 -9.76
CA ILE A 97 -19.66 12.70 -9.81
C ILE A 97 -20.77 12.97 -10.84
N SER A 98 -20.69 12.34 -12.01
CA SER A 98 -21.73 12.47 -13.04
C SER A 98 -23.07 11.94 -12.55
N LEU A 99 -23.08 10.78 -11.89
CA LEU A 99 -24.28 10.20 -11.29
C LEU A 99 -24.83 11.08 -10.16
N LEU A 100 -23.97 11.58 -9.27
CA LEU A 100 -24.37 12.48 -8.19
C LEU A 100 -25.06 13.73 -8.73
N ARG A 101 -24.47 14.35 -9.78
CA ARG A 101 -25.08 15.49 -10.45
C ARG A 101 -26.47 15.17 -10.99
N SER A 102 -26.62 14.03 -11.69
CA SER A 102 -27.91 13.60 -12.23
C SER A 102 -28.94 13.32 -11.12
N CYS A 103 -28.50 12.75 -9.99
CA CYS A 103 -29.39 12.52 -8.85
C CYS A 103 -29.87 13.82 -8.22
N VAL A 104 -28.98 14.81 -8.06
CA VAL A 104 -29.34 16.14 -7.52
C VAL A 104 -30.30 16.87 -8.49
N GLU A 105 -30.03 16.82 -9.79
CA GLU A 105 -30.89 17.41 -10.79
C GLU A 105 -32.32 16.81 -10.74
N ARG A 106 -32.45 15.49 -10.60
CA ARG A 106 -33.74 14.81 -10.41
C ARG A 106 -34.38 15.03 -9.06
N LEU A 107 -33.62 15.36 -8.03
CA LEU A 107 -34.18 15.76 -6.76
C LEU A 107 -34.88 17.11 -6.84
N ILE A 108 -34.31 18.04 -7.64
CA ILE A 108 -34.87 19.38 -7.89
C ILE A 108 -36.03 19.32 -8.90
N ASN A 109 -35.85 18.56 -9.97
CA ASN A 109 -36.84 18.36 -11.05
C ASN A 109 -37.20 16.89 -11.11
N PRO A 110 -38.16 16.41 -10.29
CA PRO A 110 -38.50 15.01 -10.21
C PRO A 110 -38.97 14.43 -11.53
N GLU A 111 -38.32 13.40 -12.01
CA GLU A 111 -38.74 12.57 -13.12
C GLU A 111 -39.35 11.26 -12.62
N ALA A 112 -40.39 10.79 -13.28
CA ALA A 112 -41.03 9.54 -12.91
C ALA A 112 -40.11 8.35 -13.21
N VAL A 113 -39.91 7.51 -12.22
CA VAL A 113 -39.33 6.17 -12.39
C VAL A 113 -40.42 5.23 -12.88
N LEU A 114 -40.16 4.59 -14.01
CA LEU A 114 -41.13 3.65 -14.57
C LEU A 114 -41.07 2.34 -13.79
N MET A 115 -42.20 1.96 -13.23
CA MET A 115 -42.30 0.69 -12.52
C MET A 115 -42.44 -0.46 -13.52
N ASP A 116 -41.41 -1.29 -13.58
CA ASP A 116 -41.36 -2.49 -14.44
C ASP A 116 -41.01 -3.71 -13.56
N ARG A 117 -41.85 -4.74 -13.60
CA ARG A 117 -41.60 -6.00 -12.89
C ARG A 117 -40.21 -6.63 -13.20
N TYR A 118 -39.74 -6.42 -14.43
CA TYR A 118 -38.44 -6.95 -14.84
C TYR A 118 -37.28 -6.26 -14.08
N ALA A 119 -37.43 -4.99 -13.72
CA ALA A 119 -36.41 -4.31 -12.91
C ALA A 119 -36.28 -4.92 -11.50
N ALA A 120 -37.43 -5.16 -10.86
CA ALA A 120 -37.46 -5.84 -9.56
C ALA A 120 -36.87 -7.26 -9.64
N ILE A 121 -37.19 -8.00 -10.71
CA ILE A 121 -36.64 -9.35 -10.95
C ILE A 121 -35.11 -9.28 -11.13
N VAL A 122 -34.60 -8.35 -11.95
CA VAL A 122 -33.15 -8.21 -12.18
C VAL A 122 -32.39 -7.85 -10.89
N LEU A 123 -32.92 -6.92 -10.08
CA LEU A 123 -32.36 -6.59 -8.78
C LEU A 123 -32.37 -7.78 -7.82
N GLY A 124 -33.50 -8.49 -7.75
CA GLY A 124 -33.62 -9.71 -6.93
C GLY A 124 -32.66 -10.81 -7.37
N VAL A 125 -32.57 -11.09 -8.67
CA VAL A 125 -31.60 -12.04 -9.22
C VAL A 125 -30.16 -11.61 -8.91
N SER A 126 -29.84 -10.31 -9.07
CA SER A 126 -28.54 -9.77 -8.74
C SER A 126 -28.15 -10.02 -7.27
N LEU A 127 -29.09 -9.80 -6.36
CA LEU A 127 -28.91 -10.05 -4.93
C LEU A 127 -28.59 -11.52 -4.64
N PHE A 128 -29.36 -12.45 -5.21
CA PHE A 128 -29.14 -13.89 -5.03
C PHE A 128 -27.82 -14.36 -5.67
N VAL A 129 -27.46 -13.83 -6.84
CA VAL A 129 -26.19 -14.15 -7.51
C VAL A 129 -25.00 -13.68 -6.67
N LYS A 130 -25.04 -12.46 -6.13
CA LYS A 130 -23.97 -11.93 -5.25
C LYS A 130 -23.90 -12.69 -3.93
N LEU A 131 -25.01 -13.10 -3.34
CA LEU A 131 -25.03 -14.00 -2.17
C LEU A 131 -24.35 -15.35 -2.48
N GLY A 132 -24.72 -15.95 -3.61
CA GLY A 132 -24.11 -17.20 -4.08
C GLY A 132 -22.61 -17.05 -4.31
N LEU A 133 -22.18 -15.91 -4.87
CA LEU A 133 -20.77 -15.59 -5.10
C LEU A 133 -20.01 -15.42 -3.78
N ALA A 134 -20.59 -14.71 -2.80
CA ALA A 134 -20.00 -14.56 -1.46
C ALA A 134 -19.82 -15.92 -0.76
N PHE A 135 -20.82 -16.79 -0.83
CA PHE A 135 -20.74 -18.14 -0.30
C PHE A 135 -19.67 -18.99 -1.01
N TRP A 136 -19.57 -18.85 -2.31
CA TRP A 136 -18.57 -19.55 -3.11
C TRP A 136 -17.15 -19.07 -2.77
N TYR A 137 -16.92 -17.75 -2.61
CA TYR A 137 -15.63 -17.21 -2.17
C TYR A 137 -15.25 -17.69 -0.76
N ASP A 138 -16.21 -17.76 0.18
CA ASP A 138 -15.96 -18.32 1.52
C ASP A 138 -15.49 -19.78 1.46
N ARG A 139 -16.15 -20.58 0.61
CA ARG A 139 -15.77 -21.97 0.41
C ARG A 139 -14.37 -22.12 -0.21
N MET A 140 -14.03 -21.27 -1.18
CA MET A 140 -12.70 -21.29 -1.81
C MET A 140 -11.63 -20.79 -0.85
N TYR A 141 -11.92 -19.78 -0.05
CA TYR A 141 -11.03 -19.31 1.03
C TYR A 141 -10.71 -20.43 2.03
N ARG A 142 -11.72 -21.13 2.52
CA ARG A 142 -11.53 -22.25 3.46
C ARG A 142 -10.67 -23.38 2.89
N LYS A 143 -10.66 -23.56 1.57
CA LYS A 143 -9.86 -24.58 0.90
C LYS A 143 -8.42 -24.15 0.64
N SER A 144 -8.19 -22.88 0.32
CA SER A 144 -6.89 -22.40 -0.17
C SER A 144 -6.13 -21.52 0.82
N GLY A 145 -6.81 -20.94 1.83
CA GLY A 145 -6.25 -19.95 2.74
C GLY A 145 -5.89 -18.60 2.07
N LEU A 146 -6.35 -18.36 0.82
CA LEU A 146 -6.01 -17.16 0.07
C LEU A 146 -6.78 -15.93 0.60
N THR A 147 -6.12 -15.05 1.32
CA THR A 147 -6.68 -13.80 1.90
C THR A 147 -7.48 -12.94 0.88
N PRO A 148 -7.09 -12.80 -0.40
CA PRO A 148 -7.87 -12.06 -1.38
C PRO A 148 -9.31 -12.57 -1.55
N LEU A 149 -9.57 -13.86 -1.36
CA LEU A 149 -10.91 -14.44 -1.45
C LEU A 149 -11.81 -13.99 -0.30
N GLN A 150 -11.23 -13.73 0.87
CA GLN A 150 -11.96 -13.17 2.02
C GLN A 150 -12.38 -11.72 1.75
N ALA A 151 -11.52 -10.93 1.12
CA ALA A 151 -11.83 -9.58 0.70
C ALA A 151 -12.97 -9.57 -0.34
N GLN A 152 -12.90 -10.44 -1.36
CA GLN A 152 -13.95 -10.58 -2.39
C GLN A 152 -15.29 -11.05 -1.82
N LYS A 153 -15.28 -11.90 -0.77
CA LYS A 153 -16.50 -12.25 -0.03
C LYS A 153 -17.11 -11.03 0.64
N ALA A 154 -16.30 -10.23 1.36
CA ALA A 154 -16.79 -9.02 2.04
C ALA A 154 -17.36 -8.01 1.05
N ASP A 155 -16.72 -7.82 -0.09
CA ASP A 155 -17.15 -6.96 -1.19
C ASP A 155 -18.50 -7.42 -1.76
N SER A 156 -18.64 -8.72 -2.08
CA SER A 156 -19.92 -9.29 -2.55
C SER A 156 -21.04 -9.14 -1.53
N LEU A 157 -20.76 -9.22 -0.22
CA LEU A 157 -21.79 -8.98 0.81
C LEU A 157 -22.18 -7.50 0.91
N SER A 158 -21.24 -6.58 0.72
CA SER A 158 -21.51 -5.14 0.63
C SER A 158 -22.42 -4.82 -0.56
N ASP A 159 -22.19 -5.46 -1.70
CA ASP A 159 -23.03 -5.34 -2.89
C ASP A 159 -24.46 -5.87 -2.65
N VAL A 160 -24.60 -6.98 -1.92
CA VAL A 160 -25.91 -7.51 -1.51
C VAL A 160 -26.67 -6.47 -0.68
N ALA A 161 -26.00 -5.84 0.29
CA ALA A 161 -26.61 -4.80 1.11
C ALA A 161 -27.01 -3.58 0.27
N GLY A 162 -26.13 -3.09 -0.61
CA GLY A 162 -26.37 -1.97 -1.50
C GLY A 162 -27.54 -2.24 -2.47
N THR A 163 -27.50 -3.35 -3.20
CA THR A 163 -28.58 -3.75 -4.12
C THR A 163 -29.89 -3.98 -3.38
N GLY A 164 -29.84 -4.50 -2.13
CA GLY A 164 -31.01 -4.66 -1.28
C GLY A 164 -31.69 -3.34 -0.92
N VAL A 165 -30.92 -2.31 -0.57
CA VAL A 165 -31.42 -0.95 -0.32
C VAL A 165 -32.06 -0.36 -1.59
N ILE A 166 -31.41 -0.55 -2.74
CA ILE A 166 -31.91 -0.06 -4.04
C ILE A 166 -33.24 -0.77 -4.40
N LEU A 167 -33.31 -2.10 -4.22
CA LEU A 167 -34.52 -2.85 -4.46
C LEU A 167 -35.68 -2.39 -3.53
N ALA A 168 -35.39 -2.22 -2.25
CA ALA A 168 -36.38 -1.70 -1.29
C ALA A 168 -36.83 -0.28 -1.68
N GLY A 169 -35.91 0.60 -2.05
CA GLY A 169 -36.22 1.95 -2.52
C GLY A 169 -37.03 1.97 -3.81
N TYR A 170 -36.70 1.09 -4.76
CA TYR A 170 -37.45 0.92 -6.00
C TYR A 170 -38.88 0.48 -5.74
N LEU A 171 -39.08 -0.49 -4.85
CA LEU A 171 -40.42 -0.95 -4.45
C LEU A 171 -41.20 0.11 -3.65
N LEU A 172 -40.54 0.84 -2.75
CA LEU A 172 -41.13 1.95 -2.00
C LEU A 172 -41.54 3.11 -2.91
N GLY A 173 -40.79 3.40 -3.96
CA GLY A 173 -41.12 4.42 -4.96
C GLY A 173 -42.47 4.19 -5.66
N SER A 174 -43.02 2.95 -5.62
CA SER A 174 -44.34 2.64 -6.14
C SER A 174 -45.49 3.11 -5.24
N VAL A 175 -45.22 3.33 -3.96
CA VAL A 175 -46.27 3.63 -2.95
C VAL A 175 -46.10 5.01 -2.30
N THR A 176 -45.03 5.73 -2.64
CA THR A 176 -44.72 7.06 -2.10
C THR A 176 -44.50 8.09 -3.20
N THR A 177 -44.77 9.35 -2.91
CA THR A 177 -44.46 10.51 -3.79
C THR A 177 -43.05 11.06 -3.54
N LEU A 178 -42.30 10.47 -2.61
CA LEU A 178 -40.96 10.92 -2.29
C LEU A 178 -39.98 10.48 -3.41
N PRO A 179 -38.98 11.29 -3.72
CA PRO A 179 -37.96 10.97 -4.74
C PRO A 179 -36.90 9.97 -4.21
N VAL A 180 -37.37 8.79 -3.74
CA VAL A 180 -36.54 7.77 -3.06
C VAL A 180 -35.40 7.30 -3.95
N ASP A 181 -35.66 7.14 -5.26
CA ASP A 181 -34.61 6.75 -6.24
C ASP A 181 -33.45 7.75 -6.28
N SER A 182 -33.74 9.05 -6.32
CA SER A 182 -32.72 10.09 -6.32
C SER A 182 -31.92 10.12 -5.01
N ILE A 183 -32.60 9.95 -3.87
CA ILE A 183 -31.93 9.94 -2.54
C ILE A 183 -30.98 8.75 -2.43
N ILE A 184 -31.43 7.55 -2.80
CA ILE A 184 -30.60 6.34 -2.81
C ILE A 184 -29.45 6.50 -3.82
N GLY A 185 -29.74 7.05 -5.01
CA GLY A 185 -28.73 7.32 -6.02
C GLY A 185 -27.64 8.26 -5.53
N ILE A 186 -27.97 9.31 -4.76
CA ILE A 186 -26.99 10.21 -4.12
C ILE A 186 -26.08 9.41 -3.18
N VAL A 187 -26.65 8.60 -2.28
CA VAL A 187 -25.88 7.81 -1.32
C VAL A 187 -24.89 6.87 -2.05
N VAL A 188 -25.40 6.13 -3.06
CA VAL A 188 -24.56 5.21 -3.84
C VAL A 188 -23.46 5.97 -4.60
N SER A 189 -23.78 7.10 -5.22
CA SER A 189 -22.81 7.93 -5.93
C SER A 189 -21.69 8.45 -5.02
N VAL A 190 -22.03 8.87 -3.79
CA VAL A 190 -21.05 9.29 -2.79
C VAL A 190 -20.13 8.12 -2.39
N ILE A 191 -20.70 6.92 -2.20
CA ILE A 191 -19.92 5.70 -1.89
C ILE A 191 -18.92 5.41 -3.03
N ILE A 192 -19.34 5.51 -4.29
CA ILE A 192 -18.48 5.33 -5.47
C ILE A 192 -17.33 6.34 -5.48
N ILE A 193 -17.63 7.63 -5.25
CA ILE A 193 -16.62 8.70 -5.20
C ILE A 193 -15.60 8.44 -4.09
N LEU A 194 -16.09 8.11 -2.88
CA LEU A 194 -15.21 7.82 -1.74
C LEU A 194 -14.35 6.57 -1.97
N GLY A 195 -14.91 5.54 -2.62
CA GLY A 195 -14.19 4.34 -3.02
C GLY A 195 -13.05 4.65 -3.99
N GLY A 196 -13.35 5.37 -5.08
CA GLY A 196 -12.35 5.83 -6.04
C GLY A 196 -11.27 6.72 -5.41
N SER A 197 -11.67 7.66 -4.54
CA SER A 197 -10.73 8.54 -3.83
C SER A 197 -9.76 7.76 -2.94
N ARG A 198 -10.23 6.75 -2.22
CA ARG A 198 -9.37 5.89 -1.39
C ARG A 198 -8.34 5.14 -2.22
N ILE A 199 -8.76 4.57 -3.36
CA ILE A 199 -7.84 3.86 -4.27
C ILE A 199 -6.80 4.85 -4.79
N PHE A 200 -7.21 6.02 -5.27
CA PHE A 200 -6.32 7.06 -5.79
C PHE A 200 -5.26 7.46 -4.77
N LEU A 201 -5.69 7.82 -3.54
CA LEU A 201 -4.78 8.24 -2.47
C LEU A 201 -3.82 7.13 -2.04
N ARG A 202 -4.31 5.88 -1.98
CA ARG A 202 -3.48 4.72 -1.67
C ARG A 202 -2.38 4.50 -2.72
N MET A 203 -2.73 4.55 -4.00
CA MET A 203 -1.75 4.38 -5.08
C MET A 203 -0.75 5.54 -5.11
N THR A 204 -1.22 6.76 -4.82
CA THR A 204 -0.35 7.93 -4.68
C THR A 204 0.66 7.74 -3.53
N SER A 205 0.21 7.28 -2.37
CA SER A 205 1.09 7.01 -1.22
C SER A 205 2.19 5.99 -1.56
N ILE A 206 1.82 4.90 -2.27
CA ILE A 206 2.80 3.90 -2.71
C ILE A 206 3.82 4.50 -3.69
N LEU A 207 3.38 5.33 -4.64
CA LEU A 207 4.26 5.97 -5.62
C LEU A 207 5.20 6.99 -4.98
N LEU A 208 4.75 7.67 -3.91
CA LEU A 208 5.56 8.60 -3.13
C LEU A 208 6.60 7.92 -2.24
N GLY A 209 6.55 6.59 -2.10
CA GLY A 209 7.51 5.84 -1.30
C GLY A 209 6.97 5.44 0.07
N GLN A 210 5.75 4.91 0.11
CA GLN A 210 5.25 4.28 1.33
C GLN A 210 6.24 3.21 1.82
N PRO A 211 6.48 3.10 3.15
CA PRO A 211 7.33 2.06 3.70
C PRO A 211 6.93 0.67 3.21
N ALA A 212 7.91 -0.19 2.99
CA ALA A 212 7.66 -1.59 2.67
C ALA A 212 6.96 -2.30 3.85
N ASN A 213 6.52 -3.55 3.64
CA ASN A 213 5.87 -4.33 4.69
C ASN A 213 6.80 -4.48 5.91
N GLU A 214 6.30 -4.23 7.12
CA GLU A 214 7.02 -4.43 8.39
C GLU A 214 7.68 -5.81 8.51
N GLU A 215 7.03 -6.85 7.98
CA GLU A 215 7.54 -8.22 7.99
C GLU A 215 8.86 -8.33 7.20
N LEU A 216 8.95 -7.57 6.09
CA LEU A 216 10.17 -7.52 5.28
C LEU A 216 11.33 -6.82 6.01
N TYR A 217 11.04 -5.70 6.68
CA TYR A 217 12.02 -5.02 7.53
C TYR A 217 12.54 -5.95 8.63
N ARG A 218 11.65 -6.62 9.37
CA ARG A 218 12.03 -7.56 10.43
C ARG A 218 12.89 -8.71 9.91
N SER A 219 12.55 -9.27 8.74
CA SER A 219 13.33 -10.37 8.17
C SER A 219 14.76 -9.94 7.81
N ILE A 220 14.94 -8.72 7.29
CA ILE A 220 16.27 -8.18 6.99
C ILE A 220 17.03 -7.90 8.28
N GLU A 221 16.40 -7.26 9.26
CA GLU A 221 17.00 -7.01 10.57
C GLU A 221 17.45 -8.30 11.29
N GLU A 222 16.65 -9.37 11.21
CA GLU A 222 17.02 -10.66 11.79
C GLU A 222 18.29 -11.23 11.13
N ILE A 223 18.43 -11.07 9.80
CA ILE A 223 19.63 -11.51 9.09
C ILE A 223 20.84 -10.69 9.51
N LEU A 224 20.71 -9.35 9.60
CA LEU A 224 21.79 -8.46 10.03
C LEU A 224 22.23 -8.74 11.48
N LYS A 225 21.27 -8.97 12.40
CA LYS A 225 21.53 -9.25 13.81
C LYS A 225 22.18 -10.63 14.07
N GLN A 226 22.04 -11.59 13.16
CA GLN A 226 22.62 -12.93 13.30
C GLN A 226 24.14 -12.94 13.11
N ASP A 227 24.70 -11.95 12.42
CA ASP A 227 26.10 -11.92 12.09
C ASP A 227 26.90 -11.12 13.11
N LYS A 228 27.96 -11.72 13.65
CA LYS A 228 28.76 -11.13 14.75
C LYS A 228 29.72 -10.05 14.27
N GLU A 229 30.01 -10.01 12.99
CA GLU A 229 30.89 -9.02 12.38
C GLU A 229 30.15 -7.68 12.16
N ILE A 230 28.82 -7.70 12.11
CA ILE A 230 27.98 -6.50 12.13
C ILE A 230 27.84 -6.04 13.58
N ARG A 231 28.35 -4.87 13.91
CA ARG A 231 28.31 -4.27 15.26
C ARG A 231 27.03 -3.49 15.49
N GLY A 232 26.50 -2.89 14.45
CA GLY A 232 25.25 -2.13 14.40
C GLY A 232 24.79 -1.95 12.97
N TYR A 233 23.58 -1.46 12.78
CA TYR A 233 23.05 -1.05 11.48
C TYR A 233 22.10 0.13 11.67
N HIS A 234 22.01 0.98 10.67
CA HIS A 234 21.12 2.15 10.62
C HIS A 234 20.75 2.48 9.19
N ASP A 235 19.87 3.45 8.98
CA ASP A 235 19.41 3.91 7.67
C ASP A 235 18.91 2.80 6.75
N LEU A 236 18.22 1.79 7.32
CA LEU A 236 17.60 0.73 6.53
C LEU A 236 16.43 1.30 5.73
N ARG A 237 16.64 1.50 4.43
CA ARG A 237 15.66 2.08 3.51
C ARG A 237 15.29 1.06 2.43
N LEU A 238 13.99 0.82 2.25
CA LEU A 238 13.48 -0.08 1.22
C LEU A 238 12.63 0.68 0.21
N HIS A 239 12.91 0.47 -1.08
CA HIS A 239 12.24 1.11 -2.20
C HIS A 239 11.53 0.05 -3.05
N SER A 240 10.19 0.12 -3.12
CA SER A 240 9.41 -0.77 -3.98
C SER A 240 9.21 -0.15 -5.35
N TYR A 241 9.54 -0.92 -6.38
CA TYR A 241 9.26 -0.60 -7.79
C TYR A 241 8.16 -1.49 -8.37
N GLY A 242 7.31 -2.04 -7.52
CA GLY A 242 6.21 -2.92 -7.88
C GLY A 242 6.40 -4.33 -7.35
N SER A 243 5.48 -5.21 -7.72
CA SER A 243 5.44 -6.59 -7.24
C SER A 243 6.73 -7.34 -7.58
N GLY A 244 7.50 -7.73 -6.58
CA GLY A 244 8.73 -8.53 -6.73
C GLY A 244 10.01 -7.74 -7.00
N ASN A 245 9.97 -6.41 -7.14
CA ASN A 245 11.15 -5.58 -7.37
C ASN A 245 11.33 -4.61 -6.19
N VAL A 246 12.02 -5.04 -5.16
CA VAL A 246 12.37 -4.24 -3.99
C VAL A 246 13.88 -4.08 -3.93
N TYR A 247 14.31 -2.84 -3.80
CA TYR A 247 15.71 -2.44 -3.60
C TYR A 247 15.84 -1.84 -2.22
N GLY A 248 17.01 -1.99 -1.62
CA GLY A 248 17.26 -1.40 -0.32
C GLY A 248 18.69 -0.97 -0.15
N SER A 249 18.89 -0.05 0.77
CA SER A 249 20.20 0.31 1.31
C SER A 249 20.17 0.24 2.82
N CYS A 250 21.29 -0.07 3.43
CA CYS A 250 21.46 -0.06 4.86
C CYS A 250 22.93 0.22 5.17
N ASP A 251 23.17 1.05 6.16
CA ASP A 251 24.49 1.32 6.65
C ASP A 251 24.79 0.33 7.77
N VAL A 252 25.95 -0.34 7.72
CA VAL A 252 26.33 -1.39 8.64
C VAL A 252 27.66 -1.06 9.32
N GLU A 253 27.65 -1.07 10.63
CA GLU A 253 28.83 -0.82 11.44
C GLU A 253 29.74 -2.04 11.43
N VAL A 254 30.96 -1.87 10.91
CA VAL A 254 31.99 -2.90 10.82
C VAL A 254 33.23 -2.51 11.57
N ASN A 255 34.11 -3.48 11.84
CA ASN A 255 35.37 -3.19 12.51
C ASN A 255 36.31 -2.41 11.57
N GLY A 256 36.68 -1.19 11.94
CA GLY A 256 37.53 -0.31 11.14
C GLY A 256 39.01 -0.76 10.99
N ASP A 257 39.42 -1.80 11.72
CA ASP A 257 40.76 -2.39 11.60
C ASP A 257 40.85 -3.48 10.52
N ASP A 258 39.69 -3.93 9.98
CA ASP A 258 39.62 -4.96 8.95
C ASP A 258 39.99 -4.37 7.57
N SER A 259 40.54 -5.20 6.69
CA SER A 259 40.88 -4.73 5.34
C SER A 259 39.60 -4.52 4.48
N LEU A 260 39.66 -3.58 3.54
CA LEU A 260 38.58 -3.31 2.61
C LEU A 260 38.12 -4.60 1.85
N PHE A 261 39.07 -5.50 1.53
CA PHE A 261 38.76 -6.76 0.85
C PHE A 261 37.94 -7.70 1.75
N GLU A 262 38.33 -7.83 3.01
CA GLU A 262 37.61 -8.69 3.97
C GLU A 262 36.19 -8.17 4.21
N ILE A 263 36.05 -6.86 4.38
CA ILE A 263 34.74 -6.22 4.56
C ILE A 263 33.87 -6.42 3.31
N HIS A 264 34.40 -6.18 2.11
CA HIS A 264 33.66 -6.36 0.86
C HIS A 264 33.15 -7.79 0.70
N ASP A 265 34.03 -8.79 0.83
CA ASP A 265 33.67 -10.20 0.67
C ASP A 265 32.60 -10.64 1.70
N PHE A 266 32.69 -10.12 2.92
CA PHE A 266 31.72 -10.34 3.98
C PHE A 266 30.36 -9.73 3.63
N LEU A 267 30.30 -8.47 3.19
CA LEU A 267 29.05 -7.78 2.84
C LEU A 267 28.37 -8.43 1.63
N ASP A 268 29.11 -8.86 0.62
CA ASP A 268 28.56 -9.61 -0.52
C ASP A 268 27.83 -10.88 -0.08
N VAL A 269 28.36 -11.59 0.91
CA VAL A 269 27.70 -12.79 1.47
C VAL A 269 26.38 -12.42 2.17
N ILE A 270 26.37 -11.31 2.92
CA ILE A 270 25.15 -10.86 3.60
C ILE A 270 24.10 -10.37 2.61
N GLU A 271 24.47 -9.56 1.63
CA GLU A 271 23.59 -9.08 0.55
C GLU A 271 22.95 -10.25 -0.18
N LYS A 272 23.73 -11.27 -0.54
CA LYS A 272 23.23 -12.49 -1.17
C LYS A 272 22.26 -13.26 -0.26
N ARG A 273 22.58 -13.38 1.03
CA ARG A 273 21.71 -14.03 2.02
C ARG A 273 20.38 -13.29 2.16
N ILE A 274 20.40 -11.95 2.20
CA ILE A 274 19.18 -11.13 2.21
C ILE A 274 18.36 -11.40 0.95
N PHE A 275 18.99 -11.39 -0.23
CA PHE A 275 18.29 -11.64 -1.48
C PHE A 275 17.66 -13.04 -1.53
N GLU A 276 18.37 -14.08 -1.11
CA GLU A 276 17.88 -15.46 -1.13
C GLU A 276 16.67 -15.67 -0.18
N ASN A 277 16.62 -14.95 0.95
CA ASN A 277 15.55 -15.09 1.94
C ASN A 277 14.36 -14.15 1.71
N THR A 278 14.60 -12.97 1.16
CA THR A 278 13.58 -11.89 1.08
C THR A 278 13.26 -11.46 -0.35
N GLY A 279 14.12 -11.75 -1.32
CA GLY A 279 14.03 -11.25 -2.68
C GLY A 279 14.43 -9.78 -2.84
N VAL A 280 14.91 -9.12 -1.78
CA VAL A 280 15.34 -7.71 -1.79
C VAL A 280 16.76 -7.60 -2.30
N GLN A 281 17.00 -6.74 -3.28
CA GLN A 281 18.34 -6.36 -3.73
C GLN A 281 18.87 -5.27 -2.80
N MET A 282 19.70 -5.66 -1.83
CA MET A 282 20.32 -4.74 -0.88
C MET A 282 21.67 -4.22 -1.38
N THR A 283 21.99 -2.99 -0.97
CA THR A 283 23.35 -2.46 -0.98
C THR A 283 23.70 -2.10 0.45
N LEU A 284 24.74 -2.72 0.99
CA LEU A 284 25.21 -2.47 2.34
C LEU A 284 26.40 -1.51 2.29
N HIS A 285 26.25 -0.38 2.98
CA HIS A 285 27.34 0.60 3.12
C HIS A 285 28.13 0.32 4.40
N PRO A 286 29.43 0.03 4.33
CA PRO A 286 30.22 -0.22 5.54
C PRO A 286 30.59 1.07 6.26
N ASP A 287 30.18 1.20 7.52
CA ASP A 287 30.62 2.27 8.41
C ASP A 287 31.67 1.73 9.38
N PRO A 288 32.94 2.13 9.22
CA PRO A 288 34.02 1.62 10.05
C PRO A 288 33.97 2.23 11.45
N ILE A 289 33.68 1.39 12.46
CA ILE A 289 33.75 1.82 13.85
C ILE A 289 35.19 2.01 14.28
N GLY A 290 35.52 3.21 14.72
CA GLY A 290 36.84 3.52 15.29
C GLY A 290 37.04 2.83 16.64
N THR A 291 38.18 2.14 16.78
CA THR A 291 38.52 1.38 17.99
C THR A 291 39.28 2.21 19.02
N SER A 292 39.64 3.48 18.70
CA SER A 292 40.46 4.35 19.54
C SER A 292 39.78 4.64 20.90
N ARG A 293 40.61 4.81 21.94
CA ARG A 293 40.13 5.15 23.29
C ARG A 293 39.29 6.45 23.31
N LYS A 294 39.68 7.43 22.49
CA LYS A 294 39.00 8.73 22.40
C LYS A 294 37.58 8.57 21.80
N ILE A 295 37.40 7.77 20.74
CA ILE A 295 36.12 7.49 20.14
C ILE A 295 35.17 6.80 21.16
N LYS A 296 35.69 5.81 21.91
CA LYS A 296 34.89 5.15 22.96
C LYS A 296 34.47 6.10 24.09
N GLU A 297 35.33 7.05 24.44
CA GLU A 297 35.04 8.09 25.44
C GLU A 297 33.95 9.06 24.90
N TYR A 298 34.11 9.54 23.66
CA TYR A 298 33.12 10.40 22.99
C TYR A 298 31.77 9.73 22.87
N GLY A 299 31.72 8.49 22.41
CA GLY A 299 30.46 7.72 22.30
C GLY A 299 29.71 7.60 23.62
N ARG A 300 30.41 7.38 24.75
CA ARG A 300 29.79 7.36 26.07
C ARG A 300 29.18 8.73 26.42
N ILE A 301 29.94 9.82 26.26
CA ILE A 301 29.47 11.16 26.59
C ILE A 301 28.30 11.56 25.73
N ILE A 302 28.33 11.25 24.43
CA ILE A 302 27.21 11.51 23.50
C ILE A 302 25.98 10.72 23.95
N SER A 303 26.10 9.40 24.16
CA SER A 303 24.98 8.55 24.62
C SER A 303 24.36 9.07 25.92
N ASP A 304 25.20 9.44 26.90
CA ASP A 304 24.72 9.97 28.18
C ASP A 304 24.02 11.35 28.01
N THR A 305 24.42 12.14 27.02
CA THR A 305 23.81 13.44 26.72
C THR A 305 22.46 13.24 26.04
N LEU A 306 22.37 12.37 25.03
CA LEU A 306 21.16 12.11 24.27
C LEU A 306 20.04 11.52 25.16
N LYS A 307 20.37 10.56 26.01
CA LYS A 307 19.40 9.90 26.93
C LYS A 307 18.77 10.85 27.95
N LYS A 308 19.35 12.02 28.21
CA LYS A 308 18.73 13.06 29.06
C LYS A 308 17.54 13.73 28.40
N HIS A 309 17.52 13.75 27.06
CA HIS A 309 16.43 14.36 26.30
C HIS A 309 15.34 13.34 25.98
N ASP A 310 15.69 12.18 25.42
CA ASP A 310 14.77 11.05 25.19
C ASP A 310 15.59 9.76 25.01
N GLU A 311 15.16 8.66 25.62
CA GLU A 311 15.84 7.35 25.53
C GLU A 311 15.89 6.78 24.11
N ARG A 312 15.06 7.26 23.21
CA ARG A 312 14.95 6.82 21.82
C ARG A 312 15.90 7.56 20.87
N ILE A 313 16.50 8.68 21.31
CA ILE A 313 17.53 9.37 20.52
C ILE A 313 18.79 8.54 20.59
N SER A 314 19.35 8.23 19.42
CA SER A 314 20.58 7.47 19.27
C SER A 314 21.64 8.24 18.48
N TYR A 315 22.82 7.68 18.38
CA TYR A 315 23.86 8.19 17.49
C TYR A 315 24.50 7.02 16.75
N HIS A 316 25.05 7.29 15.57
CA HIS A 316 25.79 6.35 14.76
C HIS A 316 26.93 7.08 14.02
N ASP A 317 27.78 6.35 13.30
CA ASP A 317 28.88 6.86 12.48
C ASP A 317 29.84 7.82 13.24
N LEU A 318 30.14 7.50 14.50
CA LEU A 318 31.12 8.26 15.26
C LEU A 318 32.54 7.89 14.82
N HIS A 319 33.18 8.73 14.04
CA HIS A 319 34.50 8.49 13.50
C HIS A 319 35.41 9.75 13.50
N TYR A 320 36.71 9.55 13.25
CA TYR A 320 37.63 10.63 12.97
C TYR A 320 37.79 10.81 11.47
N ASN A 321 37.38 11.96 10.96
CA ASN A 321 37.51 12.28 9.55
C ASN A 321 38.92 12.87 9.28
N GLY A 322 39.80 12.08 8.67
CA GLY A 322 41.18 12.48 8.38
C GLY A 322 41.30 13.58 7.32
N MET A 323 40.25 13.89 6.56
CA MET A 323 40.26 14.98 5.58
C MET A 323 39.97 16.33 6.22
N SER A 324 39.00 16.37 7.15
CA SER A 324 38.64 17.59 7.89
C SER A 324 39.45 17.78 9.16
N ASP A 325 40.19 16.76 9.59
CA ASP A 325 40.95 16.72 10.86
C ASP A 325 40.05 16.90 12.09
N ARG A 326 38.78 16.33 11.99
CA ARG A 326 37.75 16.49 13.01
C ARG A 326 37.08 15.16 13.30
N TYR A 327 36.41 15.08 14.45
CA TYR A 327 35.47 14.02 14.73
C TYR A 327 34.12 14.35 14.09
N ALA A 328 33.43 13.33 13.61
CA ALA A 328 32.07 13.43 13.07
C ALA A 328 31.18 12.42 13.76
N VAL A 329 29.89 12.75 13.88
CA VAL A 329 28.86 11.89 14.44
C VAL A 329 27.51 12.27 13.87
N ASP A 330 26.71 11.26 13.58
CA ASP A 330 25.31 11.42 13.17
C ASP A 330 24.40 11.11 14.36
N VAL A 331 23.41 11.99 14.61
CA VAL A 331 22.43 11.89 15.71
C VAL A 331 21.07 11.61 15.11
N ALA A 332 20.52 10.44 15.40
CA ALA A 332 19.21 9.99 14.95
C ALA A 332 18.11 10.39 15.95
N ILE A 333 17.14 11.17 15.48
CA ILE A 333 16.02 11.66 16.29
C ILE A 333 14.71 11.17 15.67
N PRO A 334 13.87 10.38 16.39
CA PRO A 334 12.56 9.98 15.90
C PRO A 334 11.66 11.17 15.56
N TYR A 335 10.87 11.06 14.48
CA TYR A 335 10.01 12.15 13.97
C TYR A 335 9.05 12.73 15.01
N ASP A 336 8.60 11.92 15.97
CA ASP A 336 7.66 12.32 17.02
C ASP A 336 8.33 12.97 18.24
N VAL A 337 9.68 12.91 18.33
CA VAL A 337 10.44 13.52 19.43
C VAL A 337 10.66 15.00 19.18
N LYS A 338 10.17 15.82 20.11
CA LYS A 338 10.33 17.29 20.06
C LYS A 338 11.55 17.71 20.86
N VAL A 339 12.63 17.97 20.18
CA VAL A 339 13.88 18.50 20.73
C VAL A 339 14.37 19.64 19.85
N ASP A 340 14.99 20.66 20.47
CA ASP A 340 15.68 21.71 19.71
C ASP A 340 17.07 21.18 19.32
N GLU A 341 17.23 20.88 18.02
CA GLU A 341 18.44 20.28 17.45
C GLU A 341 19.70 21.16 17.70
N LYS A 342 19.54 22.48 17.66
CA LYS A 342 20.66 23.40 17.90
C LYS A 342 21.14 23.31 19.34
N VAL A 343 20.20 23.33 20.29
CA VAL A 343 20.49 23.21 21.72
C VAL A 343 21.16 21.87 22.02
N LEU A 344 20.65 20.78 21.42
CA LEU A 344 21.21 19.45 21.57
C LEU A 344 22.65 19.38 21.06
N CYS A 345 22.91 19.90 19.85
CA CYS A 345 24.27 19.93 19.29
C CYS A 345 25.24 20.77 20.15
N GLU A 346 24.79 21.91 20.65
CA GLU A 346 25.63 22.75 21.54
C GLU A 346 25.94 22.05 22.87
N GLU A 347 24.97 21.31 23.44
CA GLU A 347 25.18 20.54 24.66
C GLU A 347 26.17 19.38 24.45
N ILE A 348 26.07 18.67 23.31
CA ILE A 348 27.04 17.63 22.96
C ILE A 348 28.46 18.22 22.85
N LYS A 349 28.65 19.29 22.09
CA LYS A 349 29.94 19.96 21.92
C LYS A 349 30.53 20.39 23.27
N LYS A 350 29.70 20.99 24.10
CA LYS A 350 30.12 21.44 25.45
C LYS A 350 30.54 20.27 26.35
N ASN A 351 29.79 19.16 26.33
CA ASN A 351 30.09 17.98 27.14
C ASN A 351 31.37 17.27 26.67
N LEU A 352 31.61 17.22 25.36
CA LEU A 352 32.82 16.69 24.76
C LEU A 352 34.04 17.62 24.94
N ARG A 353 33.81 18.88 25.20
CA ARG A 353 34.85 19.96 25.19
C ARG A 353 35.56 20.02 23.83
N ASP A 354 34.79 19.82 22.77
CA ASP A 354 35.24 19.80 21.39
C ASP A 354 34.26 20.61 20.52
N ASP A 355 34.60 21.87 20.29
CA ASP A 355 33.74 22.79 19.53
C ASP A 355 33.82 22.52 18.01
N GLU A 356 34.81 21.75 17.57
CA GLU A 356 35.05 21.47 16.15
C GLU A 356 34.43 20.15 15.68
N ILE A 357 33.83 19.35 16.58
CA ILE A 357 33.13 18.14 16.18
C ILE A 357 31.97 18.45 15.20
N GLU A 358 31.95 17.73 14.10
CA GLU A 358 30.86 17.81 13.12
C GLU A 358 29.69 16.93 13.59
N ILE A 359 28.50 17.53 13.79
CA ILE A 359 27.30 16.83 14.22
C ILE A 359 26.24 17.00 13.14
N LYS A 360 25.85 15.90 12.53
CA LYS A 360 24.71 15.83 11.61
C LYS A 360 23.51 15.32 12.39
N VAL A 361 22.33 15.87 12.13
CA VAL A 361 21.07 15.42 12.75
C VAL A 361 20.19 14.85 11.67
N ASP A 362 19.82 13.60 11.84
CA ASP A 362 18.89 12.89 10.97
C ASP A 362 17.56 12.65 11.71
N ARG A 363 16.44 12.78 11.00
CA ARG A 363 15.11 12.47 11.49
C ARG A 363 14.66 11.11 10.95
N GLU A 364 14.31 10.21 11.86
CA GLU A 364 13.92 8.84 11.55
C GLU A 364 12.51 8.48 12.04
#